data_cd249aa4349cc7740c2d8bc7e12dca4e
#
_entry.id   cd249aa4349cc7740c2d8bc7e12dca4e
#
_cell.length_a   1.000
_cell.length_b   1.000
_cell.length_c   1.000
_cell.angle_alpha   90.00
_cell.angle_beta   90.00
_cell.angle_gamma   90.00
#
_symmetry.space_group_name_H-M   'P 1'
#
loop_
_entity.id
_entity.type
_entity.pdbx_description
1 polymer ?
#
loop_
_entity_poly.entity_id
_entity_poly.type
_entity_poly.pdbx_seq_one_letter_code
_entity_poly.pdbx_strand_id
1 'polypeptide(L)'
;MPKVSTAFSNFTAGEITPKLHGRTDISKYDNGAETVENFLVQPHGGVTRRPGTRFVSEVKNSSNAVRLVPFEFNVDQAYVLEFGPTYFRIYKDGGQVTSGGSTVEVTTVYTASDLDGLKFAQAADVM
;
A
#
# COMPACT_ATOMS: atom_id res chain seq x y z
N MET A 1 18.27 44.06 -12.45
CA MET A 1 18.89 42.99 -11.63
C MET A 1 18.73 41.66 -12.37
N PRO A 2 19.78 40.89 -12.58
CA PRO A 2 19.65 39.58 -13.19
C PRO A 2 18.84 38.67 -12.27
N LYS A 3 17.88 37.98 -12.84
CA LYS A 3 17.04 37.00 -12.12
C LYS A 3 17.85 35.71 -11.96
N VAL A 4 18.22 35.35 -10.75
CA VAL A 4 18.89 34.07 -10.48
C VAL A 4 17.79 33.02 -10.27
N SER A 5 17.85 31.97 -11.05
CA SER A 5 16.93 30.82 -10.99
C SER A 5 17.68 29.62 -10.41
N THR A 6 17.25 29.11 -9.28
CA THR A 6 17.81 27.90 -8.69
C THR A 6 16.99 26.69 -9.15
N ALA A 7 17.65 25.68 -9.69
CA ALA A 7 17.01 24.44 -10.10
C ALA A 7 17.28 23.34 -9.06
N PHE A 8 16.22 22.71 -8.57
CA PHE A 8 16.29 21.52 -7.73
C PHE A 8 16.00 20.30 -8.60
N SER A 9 16.95 19.38 -8.67
CA SER A 9 16.83 18.18 -9.51
C SER A 9 16.88 16.86 -8.73
N ASN A 10 17.08 16.94 -7.42
CA ASN A 10 17.26 15.78 -6.57
C ASN A 10 16.39 15.90 -5.31
N PHE A 11 15.53 14.90 -5.08
CA PHE A 11 14.62 14.81 -3.95
C PHE A 11 14.82 13.52 -3.15
N THR A 12 16.01 12.92 -3.22
CA THR A 12 16.30 11.62 -2.59
C THR A 12 16.18 11.62 -1.07
N ALA A 13 16.23 12.78 -0.41
CA ALA A 13 15.98 12.87 1.03
C ALA A 13 14.47 12.81 1.38
N GLY A 14 13.58 12.93 0.38
CA GLY A 14 12.15 12.90 0.58
C GLY A 14 11.61 14.09 1.35
N GLU A 15 10.57 13.88 2.15
CA GLU A 15 10.00 14.90 3.02
C GLU A 15 10.85 15.08 4.29
N ILE A 16 11.17 16.32 4.59
CA ILE A 16 12.02 16.69 5.74
C ILE A 16 11.11 17.10 6.91
N THR A 17 11.37 16.54 8.07
CA THR A 17 10.66 16.92 9.29
C THR A 17 10.81 18.43 9.56
N PRO A 18 9.75 19.12 10.05
CA PRO A 18 9.81 20.53 10.42
C PRO A 18 10.94 20.90 11.39
N LYS A 19 11.39 19.95 12.22
CA LYS A 19 12.54 20.14 13.13
C LYS A 19 13.87 20.36 12.43
N LEU A 20 13.97 20.00 11.14
CA LEU A 20 15.17 20.17 10.34
C LEU A 20 15.09 21.39 9.40
N HIS A 21 13.98 22.11 9.38
CA HIS A 21 13.84 23.29 8.55
C HIS A 21 14.89 24.34 8.92
N GLY A 22 15.57 24.87 7.89
CA GLY A 22 16.68 25.81 8.06
C GLY A 22 18.03 25.20 8.41
N ARG A 23 18.13 23.87 8.60
CA ARG A 23 19.38 23.16 8.89
C ARG A 23 20.19 22.93 7.60
N THR A 24 20.72 24.01 7.02
CA THR A 24 21.54 23.96 5.80
C THR A 24 22.92 23.30 6.00
N ASP A 25 23.30 23.03 7.25
CA ASP A 25 24.50 22.27 7.62
C ASP A 25 24.38 20.75 7.36
N ILE A 26 23.16 20.26 7.12
CA ILE A 26 22.91 18.85 6.85
C ILE A 26 22.93 18.60 5.34
N SER A 27 23.81 17.74 4.86
CA SER A 27 24.01 17.43 3.44
C SER A 27 22.75 16.95 2.70
N LYS A 28 21.79 16.39 3.41
CA LYS A 28 20.51 15.95 2.85
C LYS A 28 19.46 17.07 2.74
N TYR A 29 19.72 18.24 3.32
CA TYR A 29 18.77 19.35 3.33
C TYR A 29 18.45 19.82 1.91
N ASP A 30 19.47 19.99 1.08
CA ASP A 30 19.33 20.47 -0.31
C ASP A 30 18.65 19.45 -1.23
N ASN A 31 18.55 18.19 -0.81
CA ASN A 31 17.92 17.09 -1.55
C ASN A 31 16.56 16.69 -0.98
N GLY A 32 16.00 17.51 -0.10
CA GLY A 32 14.72 17.29 0.51
C GLY A 32 13.66 18.31 0.09
N ALA A 33 12.44 18.04 0.46
CA ALA A 33 11.32 18.95 0.28
C ALA A 33 10.53 19.10 1.58
N GLU A 34 9.85 20.21 1.75
CA GLU A 34 8.99 20.48 2.91
C GLU A 34 7.77 19.54 2.90
N THR A 35 7.23 19.26 1.70
CA THR A 35 6.04 18.40 1.53
C THR A 35 6.19 17.57 0.25
N VAL A 36 5.95 16.26 0.35
CA VAL A 36 6.00 15.30 -0.77
C VAL A 36 4.74 14.43 -0.78
N GLU A 37 3.59 15.08 -0.81
CA GLU A 37 2.30 14.39 -0.83
C GLU A 37 1.95 13.86 -2.23
N ASN A 38 1.51 12.60 -2.31
CA ASN A 38 1.10 11.94 -3.55
C ASN A 38 2.20 11.76 -4.61
N PHE A 39 3.47 11.83 -4.19
CA PHE A 39 4.61 11.53 -5.04
C PHE A 39 5.44 10.37 -4.48
N LEU A 40 6.07 9.64 -5.39
CA LEU A 40 7.06 8.61 -5.09
C LEU A 40 8.43 9.17 -5.44
N VAL A 41 9.32 9.20 -4.47
CA VAL A 41 10.71 9.62 -4.66
C VAL A 41 11.47 8.48 -5.35
N GLN A 42 12.13 8.80 -6.45
CA GLN A 42 12.92 7.83 -7.21
C GLN A 42 14.38 7.81 -6.72
N PRO A 43 15.04 6.65 -6.71
CA PRO A 43 16.43 6.53 -6.26
C PRO A 43 17.43 7.42 -7.03
N HIS A 44 17.10 7.78 -8.27
CA HIS A 44 17.92 8.65 -9.14
C HIS A 44 17.65 10.15 -8.96
N GLY A 45 16.86 10.55 -7.96
CA GLY A 45 16.66 11.96 -7.58
C GLY A 45 15.31 12.55 -7.96
N GLY A 46 14.68 12.05 -9.02
CA GLY A 46 13.39 12.56 -9.48
C GLY A 46 12.22 12.15 -8.57
N VAL A 47 11.06 12.76 -8.81
CA VAL A 47 9.79 12.37 -8.19
C VAL A 47 8.78 12.01 -9.28
N THR A 48 8.00 10.98 -9.05
CA THR A 48 6.89 10.59 -9.92
C THR A 48 5.58 10.62 -9.15
N ARG A 49 4.51 10.99 -9.85
CA ARG A 49 3.18 10.95 -9.24
C ARG A 49 2.83 9.50 -8.88
N ARG A 50 2.30 9.28 -7.67
CA ARG A 50 1.82 7.95 -7.31
C ARG A 50 0.70 7.49 -8.26
N PRO A 51 0.60 6.20 -8.56
CA PRO A 51 -0.51 5.67 -9.35
C PRO A 51 -1.84 5.92 -8.63
N GLY A 52 -2.91 6.05 -9.41
CA GLY A 52 -4.26 6.13 -8.89
C GLY A 52 -4.70 4.84 -8.21
N THR A 53 -5.80 4.92 -7.48
CA THR A 53 -6.48 3.75 -6.91
C THR A 53 -7.62 3.32 -7.84
N ARG A 54 -7.85 2.02 -7.92
CA ARG A 54 -8.97 1.43 -8.63
C ARG A 54 -9.89 0.77 -7.61
N PHE A 55 -11.19 1.06 -7.71
CA PHE A 55 -12.19 0.31 -6.96
C PHE A 55 -12.27 -1.13 -7.51
N VAL A 56 -12.27 -2.12 -6.64
CA VAL A 56 -12.35 -3.54 -6.99
C VAL A 56 -13.72 -4.10 -6.61
N SER A 57 -14.08 -4.04 -5.35
CA SER A 57 -15.35 -4.55 -4.82
C SER A 57 -15.62 -3.98 -3.43
N GLU A 58 -16.86 -4.00 -3.01
CA GLU A 58 -17.21 -3.77 -1.62
C GLU A 58 -16.98 -5.02 -0.78
N VAL A 59 -16.62 -4.81 0.48
CA VAL A 59 -16.55 -5.87 1.48
C VAL A 59 -17.96 -6.42 1.75
N LYS A 60 -18.08 -7.63 2.27
CA LYS A 60 -19.39 -8.27 2.56
C LYS A 60 -20.29 -7.42 3.45
N ASN A 61 -19.70 -6.74 4.41
CA ASN A 61 -20.40 -5.82 5.31
C ASN A 61 -19.53 -4.61 5.60
N SER A 62 -19.87 -3.46 5.02
CA SER A 62 -19.12 -2.21 5.16
C SER A 62 -19.13 -1.64 6.58
N SER A 63 -20.00 -2.13 7.48
CA SER A 63 -20.00 -1.74 8.89
C SER A 63 -18.92 -2.45 9.72
N ASN A 64 -18.30 -3.48 9.18
CA ASN A 64 -17.27 -4.25 9.86
C ASN A 64 -15.89 -3.97 9.25
N ALA A 65 -14.89 -3.84 10.10
CA ALA A 65 -13.50 -3.84 9.64
C ALA A 65 -13.14 -5.21 9.05
N VAL A 66 -12.34 -5.20 7.99
CA VAL A 66 -11.77 -6.40 7.37
C VAL A 66 -10.25 -6.28 7.34
N ARG A 67 -9.56 -7.41 7.25
CA ARG A 67 -8.12 -7.45 7.09
C ARG A 67 -7.75 -8.05 5.75
N LEU A 68 -6.93 -7.34 5.00
CA LEU A 68 -6.38 -7.82 3.73
C LEU A 68 -5.03 -8.48 3.96
N VAL A 69 -4.87 -9.68 3.43
CA VAL A 69 -3.63 -10.46 3.53
C VAL A 69 -3.19 -10.86 2.13
N PRO A 70 -1.95 -10.51 1.72
CA PRO A 70 -1.41 -10.96 0.45
C PRO A 70 -1.07 -12.46 0.52
N PHE A 71 -1.30 -13.17 -0.58
CA PHE A 71 -0.88 -14.54 -0.79
C PHE A 71 -0.23 -14.63 -2.18
N GLU A 72 1.06 -14.91 -2.24
CA GLU A 72 1.84 -15.00 -3.47
C GLU A 72 2.14 -16.46 -3.81
N PHE A 73 1.41 -17.02 -4.76
CA PHE A 73 1.67 -18.37 -5.23
C PHE A 73 2.95 -18.46 -6.07
N ASN A 74 3.15 -17.49 -6.97
CA ASN A 74 4.36 -17.29 -7.77
C ASN A 74 4.44 -15.84 -8.27
N VAL A 75 5.47 -15.52 -9.05
CA VAL A 75 5.71 -14.15 -9.57
C VAL A 75 4.55 -13.62 -10.41
N ASP A 76 3.86 -14.49 -11.14
CA ASP A 76 2.78 -14.10 -12.04
C ASP A 76 1.38 -14.27 -11.41
N GLN A 77 1.31 -14.90 -10.25
CA GLN A 77 0.04 -15.28 -9.64
C GLN A 77 0.00 -14.93 -8.15
N ALA A 78 -0.63 -13.81 -7.87
CA ALA A 78 -0.86 -13.32 -6.52
C ALA A 78 -2.36 -13.19 -6.23
N TYR A 79 -2.71 -13.39 -4.98
CA TYR A 79 -4.07 -13.25 -4.47
C TYR A 79 -4.09 -12.27 -3.29
N VAL A 80 -5.25 -11.70 -3.04
CA VAL A 80 -5.53 -10.96 -1.80
C VAL A 80 -6.66 -11.68 -1.09
N LEU A 81 -6.43 -12.03 0.16
CA LEU A 81 -7.43 -12.63 1.03
C LEU A 81 -8.07 -11.54 1.88
N GLU A 82 -9.38 -11.35 1.78
CA GLU A 82 -10.17 -10.46 2.62
C GLU A 82 -10.71 -11.26 3.79
N PHE A 83 -10.11 -11.14 4.95
CA PHE A 83 -10.63 -11.70 6.19
C PHE A 83 -11.63 -10.75 6.82
N GLY A 84 -12.86 -11.21 6.96
CA GLY A 84 -13.89 -10.57 7.74
C GLY A 84 -14.37 -11.45 8.90
N PRO A 85 -15.30 -10.97 9.72
CA PRO A 85 -15.85 -11.77 10.83
C PRO A 85 -16.47 -13.08 10.32
N THR A 86 -15.88 -14.21 10.71
CA THR A 86 -16.29 -15.59 10.39
C THR A 86 -16.16 -16.02 8.93
N TYR A 87 -15.48 -15.25 8.07
CA TYR A 87 -15.27 -15.63 6.66
C TYR A 87 -13.94 -15.09 6.12
N PHE A 88 -13.49 -15.63 4.98
CA PHE A 88 -12.59 -14.93 4.09
C PHE A 88 -13.03 -15.09 2.62
N ARG A 89 -12.71 -14.08 1.81
CA ARG A 89 -12.93 -14.02 0.37
C ARG A 89 -11.61 -13.86 -0.36
N ILE A 90 -11.59 -14.24 -1.62
CA ILE A 90 -10.38 -14.29 -2.44
C ILE A 90 -10.52 -13.32 -3.60
N TYR A 91 -9.49 -12.52 -3.82
CA TYR A 91 -9.36 -11.60 -4.96
C TYR A 91 -8.15 -11.98 -5.78
N LYS A 92 -8.30 -11.89 -7.10
CA LYS A 92 -7.25 -12.14 -8.08
C LYS A 92 -7.43 -11.22 -9.28
N ASP A 93 -6.33 -10.75 -9.87
CA ASP A 93 -6.33 -9.96 -11.12
C ASP A 93 -7.24 -8.72 -11.08
N GLY A 94 -7.37 -8.09 -9.91
CA GLY A 94 -8.20 -6.92 -9.69
C GLY A 94 -9.70 -7.18 -9.70
N GLY A 95 -10.12 -8.42 -9.42
CA GLY A 95 -11.50 -8.84 -9.28
C GLY A 95 -11.69 -9.84 -8.14
N GLN A 96 -12.94 -10.01 -7.73
CA GLN A 96 -13.33 -11.02 -6.75
C GLN A 96 -13.45 -12.39 -7.42
N VAL A 97 -12.88 -13.44 -6.82
CA VAL A 97 -12.98 -14.80 -7.34
C VAL A 97 -14.43 -15.32 -7.18
N THR A 98 -15.00 -15.82 -8.26
CA THR A 98 -16.35 -16.39 -8.30
C THR A 98 -16.35 -17.81 -8.80
N SER A 99 -17.31 -18.60 -8.33
CA SER A 99 -17.57 -19.97 -8.81
C SER A 99 -19.08 -20.12 -9.04
N GLY A 100 -19.47 -20.51 -10.25
CA GLY A 100 -20.89 -20.64 -10.62
C GLY A 100 -21.70 -19.34 -10.51
N GLY A 101 -21.03 -18.16 -10.65
CA GLY A 101 -21.65 -16.83 -10.53
C GLY A 101 -21.77 -16.32 -9.09
N SER A 102 -21.37 -17.10 -8.09
CA SER A 102 -21.33 -16.68 -6.68
C SER A 102 -19.91 -16.42 -6.21
N THR A 103 -19.74 -15.44 -5.31
CA THR A 103 -18.45 -15.16 -4.68
C THR A 103 -17.93 -16.37 -3.92
N VAL A 104 -16.67 -16.73 -4.15
CA VAL A 104 -16.00 -17.76 -3.35
C VAL A 104 -15.74 -17.20 -1.96
N GLU A 105 -16.38 -17.83 -0.98
CA GLU A 105 -16.28 -17.47 0.42
C GLU A 105 -16.01 -18.73 1.26
N VAL A 106 -15.05 -18.64 2.16
CA VAL A 106 -14.70 -19.71 3.08
C VAL A 106 -15.03 -19.27 4.49
N THR A 107 -15.77 -20.10 5.21
CA THR A 107 -16.13 -19.84 6.61
C THR A 107 -14.93 -20.05 7.53
N THR A 108 -14.72 -19.16 8.48
CA THR A 108 -13.67 -19.23 9.48
C THR A 108 -14.24 -19.10 10.89
N VAL A 109 -13.43 -19.41 11.88
CA VAL A 109 -13.77 -19.27 13.31
C VAL A 109 -13.42 -17.91 13.89
N TYR A 110 -12.75 -17.04 13.11
CA TYR A 110 -12.23 -15.77 13.60
C TYR A 110 -13.34 -14.74 13.71
N THR A 111 -13.40 -14.07 14.84
CA THR A 111 -14.32 -12.93 15.09
C THR A 111 -13.67 -11.60 14.70
N ALA A 112 -14.45 -10.52 14.72
CA ALA A 112 -13.93 -9.17 14.39
C ALA A 112 -12.75 -8.76 15.29
N SER A 113 -12.74 -9.18 16.57
CA SER A 113 -11.66 -8.89 17.53
C SER A 113 -10.37 -9.66 17.24
N ASP A 114 -10.46 -10.77 16.52
CA ASP A 114 -9.29 -11.63 16.26
C ASP A 114 -8.52 -11.17 15.01
N LEU A 115 -9.17 -10.43 14.11
CA LEU A 115 -8.61 -10.10 12.80
C LEU A 115 -7.27 -9.37 12.87
N ASP A 116 -7.11 -8.41 13.76
CA ASP A 116 -5.86 -7.66 13.91
C ASP A 116 -4.74 -8.51 14.51
N GLY A 117 -5.10 -9.49 15.33
CA GLY A 117 -4.17 -10.42 15.98
C GLY A 117 -3.69 -11.57 15.10
N LEU A 118 -4.34 -11.83 13.95
CA LEU A 118 -3.98 -12.94 13.06
C LEU A 118 -2.54 -12.80 12.57
N LYS A 119 -1.78 -13.87 12.65
CA LYS A 119 -0.43 -13.96 12.09
C LYS A 119 -0.43 -15.03 11.01
N PHE A 120 0.28 -14.74 9.92
CA PHE A 120 0.32 -15.59 8.74
C PHE A 120 1.76 -16.01 8.48
N ALA A 121 1.92 -17.26 8.10
CA ALA A 121 3.16 -17.78 7.56
C ALA A 121 2.85 -18.51 6.27
N GLN A 122 3.55 -18.17 5.20
CA GLN A 122 3.37 -18.81 3.91
C GLN A 122 4.61 -19.61 3.54
N ALA A 123 4.40 -20.82 3.05
CA ALA A 123 5.43 -21.68 2.48
C ALA A 123 4.93 -22.20 1.12
N ALA A 124 5.50 -21.71 0.03
CA ALA A 124 5.09 -22.00 -1.33
C ALA A 124 3.58 -21.73 -1.55
N ASP A 125 2.80 -22.76 -1.81
CA ASP A 125 1.38 -22.74 -2.13
C ASP A 125 0.45 -22.92 -0.90
N VAL A 126 1.00 -22.89 0.29
CA VAL A 126 0.27 -23.08 1.55
C VAL A 126 0.48 -21.90 2.50
N MET A 127 -0.60 -21.48 3.15
CA MET A 127 -0.60 -20.47 4.21
C MET A 127 -1.26 -21.05 5.48
#